data_e4f54cff802dd70420f83bcc8d6411f5
#
_entry.id   e4f54cff802dd70420f83bcc8d6411f5
#
_cell.length_a   1.000
_cell.length_b   1.000
_cell.length_c   1.000
_cell.angle_alpha   90.00
_cell.angle_beta   90.00
_cell.angle_gamma   90.00
#
_symmetry.space_group_name_H-M   'P 1'
#
loop_
_entity.id
_entity.type
_entity.pdbx_description
1 polymer ?
#
loop_
_entity_poly.entity_id
_entity_poly.type
_entity_poly.pdbx_seq_one_letter_code
_entity_poly.pdbx_strand_id
1 'polypeptide(L)'
;MEQLSTRQVYANSWMTVREDEIRRPDGTDGIYGVIDKPTYALVIPRADDGRLHMVEQFRYPVGARRWEFPAGTAPDRAAPHPDDLAVQELVEETGLAAGSMELLGTIDVAPGMSSQRGHVYLATQLIQGEAQREDSEADMRAGWFTPAEFEAMIGEGVVADAQTLAAYALLMLRDRAVNGGRRGSA
;
A
#
# COMPACT_ATOMS: atom_id res chain seq x y z
N MET A 1 -1.05 18.76 20.28
CA MET A 1 -1.73 17.88 21.25
C MET A 1 -0.65 17.19 22.05
N GLU A 2 -0.85 17.07 23.37
CA GLU A 2 0.07 16.41 24.30
C GLU A 2 -0.60 15.13 24.79
N GLN A 3 0.12 14.00 24.77
CA GLN A 3 -0.35 12.74 25.34
C GLN A 3 -0.11 12.77 26.85
N LEU A 4 -1.17 12.59 27.63
CA LEU A 4 -1.13 12.57 29.09
C LEU A 4 -0.99 11.15 29.64
N SER A 5 -1.76 10.22 29.08
CA SER A 5 -1.70 8.79 29.39
C SER A 5 -2.06 7.96 28.18
N THR A 6 -1.83 6.65 28.24
CA THR A 6 -2.20 5.70 27.19
C THR A 6 -2.68 4.40 27.80
N ARG A 7 -3.68 3.78 27.18
CA ARG A 7 -4.21 2.48 27.59
C ARG A 7 -4.50 1.62 26.35
N GLN A 8 -3.91 0.43 26.30
CA GLN A 8 -4.27 -0.54 25.29
C GLN A 8 -5.66 -1.10 25.56
N VAL A 9 -6.56 -1.01 24.59
CA VAL A 9 -7.95 -1.47 24.72
C VAL A 9 -8.24 -2.73 23.94
N TYR A 10 -7.44 -3.02 22.88
CA TYR A 10 -7.53 -4.25 22.10
C TYR A 10 -6.20 -4.59 21.46
N ALA A 11 -5.91 -5.88 21.28
CA ALA A 11 -4.76 -6.34 20.48
C ALA A 11 -5.04 -7.72 19.87
N ASN A 12 -4.48 -7.91 18.66
CA ASN A 12 -4.37 -9.21 17.99
C ASN A 12 -3.03 -9.25 17.22
N SER A 13 -2.79 -10.29 16.40
CA SER A 13 -1.55 -10.40 15.62
C SER A 13 -1.36 -9.27 14.60
N TRP A 14 -2.44 -8.61 14.16
CA TRP A 14 -2.44 -7.65 13.07
C TRP A 14 -2.44 -6.18 13.52
N MET A 15 -2.97 -5.88 14.70
CA MET A 15 -3.10 -4.51 15.19
C MET A 15 -3.20 -4.42 16.71
N THR A 16 -2.88 -3.24 17.21
CA THR A 16 -3.22 -2.80 18.58
C THR A 16 -4.14 -1.60 18.48
N VAL A 17 -5.16 -1.55 19.33
CA VAL A 17 -5.95 -0.33 19.53
C VAL A 17 -5.64 0.21 20.92
N ARG A 18 -5.28 1.47 20.99
CA ARG A 18 -5.03 2.19 22.25
C ARG A 18 -5.94 3.42 22.34
N GLU A 19 -6.25 3.80 23.55
CA GLU A 19 -6.92 5.05 23.89
C GLU A 19 -5.95 5.91 24.67
N ASP A 20 -5.71 7.13 24.17
CA ASP A 20 -4.84 8.11 24.81
C ASP A 20 -5.69 9.21 25.44
N GLU A 21 -5.41 9.55 26.69
CA GLU A 21 -5.82 10.84 27.25
C GLU A 21 -4.91 11.93 26.69
N ILE A 22 -5.50 12.98 26.17
CA ILE A 22 -4.75 14.04 25.50
C ILE A 22 -5.14 15.39 26.05
N ARG A 23 -4.18 16.35 26.01
CA ARG A 23 -4.45 17.78 26.17
C ARG A 23 -4.42 18.48 24.81
N ARG A 24 -5.52 19.17 24.48
CA ARG A 24 -5.63 19.92 23.23
C ARG A 24 -4.86 21.24 23.30
N PRO A 25 -4.57 21.89 22.14
CA PRO A 25 -3.88 23.19 22.13
C PRO A 25 -4.60 24.31 22.88
N ASP A 26 -5.92 24.21 23.04
CA ASP A 26 -6.73 25.16 23.82
C ASP A 26 -6.70 24.88 25.33
N GLY A 27 -5.95 23.85 25.77
CA GLY A 27 -5.83 23.46 27.17
C GLY A 27 -6.91 22.53 27.68
N THR A 28 -7.91 22.15 26.84
CA THR A 28 -8.94 21.18 27.23
C THR A 28 -8.43 19.75 27.13
N ASP A 29 -8.89 18.89 28.02
CA ASP A 29 -8.58 17.48 28.00
C ASP A 29 -9.57 16.72 27.10
N GLY A 30 -9.15 15.56 26.58
CA GLY A 30 -9.96 14.70 25.75
C GLY A 30 -9.36 13.31 25.60
N ILE A 31 -9.99 12.48 24.78
CA ILE A 31 -9.49 11.15 24.43
C ILE A 31 -9.21 11.07 22.93
N TYR A 32 -8.27 10.19 22.54
CA TYR A 32 -7.94 9.87 21.16
C TYR A 32 -7.78 8.36 20.99
N GLY A 33 -8.60 7.76 20.12
CA GLY A 33 -8.45 6.35 19.76
C GLY A 33 -7.43 6.21 18.64
N VAL A 34 -6.44 5.33 18.82
CA VAL A 34 -5.40 5.08 17.82
C VAL A 34 -5.30 3.60 17.49
N ILE A 35 -5.25 3.30 16.20
CA ILE A 35 -4.98 1.97 15.67
C ILE A 35 -3.50 1.92 15.27
N ASP A 36 -2.70 1.18 16.03
CA ASP A 36 -1.31 0.92 15.68
C ASP A 36 -1.22 -0.36 14.85
N LYS A 37 -0.70 -0.22 13.63
CA LYS A 37 -0.42 -1.32 12.72
C LYS A 37 1.03 -1.23 12.24
N PRO A 38 1.65 -2.37 11.91
CA PRO A 38 2.95 -2.36 11.27
C PRO A 38 2.94 -1.58 9.96
N THR A 39 4.10 -1.10 9.56
CA THR A 39 4.33 -0.55 8.22
C THR A 39 4.05 -1.64 7.19
N TYR A 40 3.54 -1.24 6.03
CA TYR A 40 3.35 -2.15 4.90
C TYR A 40 4.15 -1.67 3.68
N ALA A 41 4.36 -2.58 2.74
CA ALA A 41 4.87 -2.26 1.41
C ALA A 41 3.76 -2.43 0.36
N LEU A 42 3.71 -1.52 -0.60
CA LEU A 42 2.85 -1.58 -1.78
C LEU A 42 3.73 -1.49 -3.01
N VAL A 43 3.52 -2.37 -3.96
CA VAL A 43 4.34 -2.47 -5.16
C VAL A 43 3.49 -2.22 -6.39
N ILE A 44 3.96 -1.37 -7.30
CA ILE A 44 3.41 -1.15 -8.63
C ILE A 44 4.26 -1.95 -9.63
N PRO A 45 3.86 -3.16 -10.03
CA PRO A 45 4.59 -3.91 -11.04
C PRO A 45 4.25 -3.35 -12.43
N ARG A 46 5.26 -2.87 -13.15
CA ARG A 46 5.11 -2.29 -14.48
C ARG A 46 5.93 -3.06 -15.51
N ALA A 47 5.25 -3.60 -16.51
CA ALA A 47 5.88 -4.26 -17.66
C ALA A 47 6.57 -3.24 -18.60
N ASP A 48 7.44 -3.73 -19.47
CA ASP A 48 8.18 -2.90 -20.43
C ASP A 48 7.24 -2.20 -21.44
N ASP A 49 6.08 -2.77 -21.71
CA ASP A 49 5.03 -2.17 -22.55
C ASP A 49 4.15 -1.14 -21.81
N GLY A 50 4.42 -0.91 -20.52
CA GLY A 50 3.74 0.06 -19.68
C GLY A 50 2.51 -0.46 -18.95
N ARG A 51 2.08 -1.72 -19.17
CA ARG A 51 0.97 -2.32 -18.41
C ARG A 51 1.34 -2.48 -16.95
N LEU A 52 0.33 -2.34 -16.09
CA LEU A 52 0.39 -2.49 -14.65
C LEU A 52 -0.20 -3.83 -14.23
N HIS A 53 0.45 -4.53 -13.32
CA HIS A 53 -0.08 -5.75 -12.74
C HIS A 53 -0.84 -5.46 -11.46
N MET A 54 -2.02 -6.00 -11.33
CA MET A 54 -2.88 -5.84 -10.17
C MET A 54 -3.39 -7.17 -9.67
N VAL A 55 -3.82 -7.19 -8.43
CA VAL A 55 -4.51 -8.31 -7.78
C VAL A 55 -5.93 -7.90 -7.39
N GLU A 56 -6.86 -8.85 -7.41
CA GLU A 56 -8.23 -8.68 -6.93
C GLU A 56 -8.48 -9.60 -5.76
N GLN A 57 -8.87 -9.05 -4.63
CA GLN A 57 -9.19 -9.82 -3.43
C GLN A 57 -10.48 -9.35 -2.76
N PHE A 58 -11.06 -10.19 -1.92
CA PHE A 58 -12.23 -9.84 -1.12
C PHE A 58 -11.80 -9.08 0.14
N ARG A 59 -12.18 -7.82 0.24
CA ARG A 59 -11.93 -7.00 1.42
C ARG A 59 -13.10 -7.08 2.41
N TYR A 60 -12.97 -7.95 3.39
CA TYR A 60 -14.02 -8.24 4.38
C TYR A 60 -14.65 -6.98 5.01
N PRO A 61 -13.89 -5.95 5.47
CA PRO A 61 -14.50 -4.77 6.08
C PRO A 61 -15.36 -3.94 5.11
N VAL A 62 -15.09 -4.04 3.82
CA VAL A 62 -15.84 -3.34 2.76
C VAL A 62 -16.95 -4.21 2.18
N GLY A 63 -16.92 -5.52 2.42
CA GLY A 63 -17.88 -6.49 1.90
C GLY A 63 -17.87 -6.65 0.38
N ALA A 64 -16.72 -6.37 -0.27
CA ALA A 64 -16.61 -6.36 -1.72
C ALA A 64 -15.22 -6.78 -2.19
N ARG A 65 -15.13 -7.28 -3.43
CA ARG A 65 -13.86 -7.48 -4.11
C ARG A 65 -13.33 -6.15 -4.63
N ARG A 66 -11.99 -5.98 -4.58
CA ARG A 66 -11.30 -4.77 -5.04
C ARG A 66 -10.07 -5.15 -5.83
N TRP A 67 -9.84 -4.44 -6.92
CA TRP A 67 -8.58 -4.45 -7.63
C TRP A 67 -7.63 -3.46 -6.97
N GLU A 68 -6.44 -3.95 -6.64
CA GLU A 68 -5.44 -3.23 -5.87
C GLU A 68 -4.04 -3.53 -6.41
N PHE A 69 -3.06 -2.71 -6.12
CA PHE A 69 -1.68 -3.11 -6.29
C PHE A 69 -1.27 -4.10 -5.20
N PRO A 70 -0.38 -5.08 -5.50
CA PRO A 70 0.17 -5.99 -4.52
C PRO A 70 0.68 -5.26 -3.28
N ALA A 71 0.25 -5.68 -2.11
CA ALA A 71 0.63 -5.01 -0.87
C ALA A 71 0.36 -5.85 0.37
N GLY A 72 1.32 -5.88 1.28
CA GLY A 72 1.11 -6.55 2.55
C GLY A 72 1.94 -6.02 3.69
N THR A 73 1.75 -6.64 4.83
CA THR A 73 2.34 -6.26 6.12
C THR A 73 2.98 -7.50 6.73
N ALA A 74 4.19 -7.39 7.23
CA ALA A 74 4.85 -8.51 7.89
C ALA A 74 4.00 -9.13 9.01
N PRO A 75 3.93 -10.46 9.08
CA PRO A 75 3.17 -11.17 10.10
C PRO A 75 3.74 -10.88 11.49
N ASP A 76 2.90 -11.13 12.51
CA ASP A 76 3.28 -11.04 13.93
C ASP A 76 3.99 -9.75 14.35
N ARG A 77 3.71 -8.64 13.66
CA ARG A 77 4.34 -7.34 13.89
C ARG A 77 5.86 -7.34 13.74
N ALA A 78 6.40 -8.30 13.01
CA ALA A 78 7.77 -8.21 12.56
C ALA A 78 7.95 -6.88 11.81
N ALA A 79 9.11 -6.28 11.92
CA ALA A 79 9.44 -5.04 11.24
C ALA A 79 10.61 -5.27 10.27
N PRO A 80 10.41 -6.06 9.19
CA PRO A 80 11.42 -6.20 8.17
C PRO A 80 11.71 -4.84 7.53
N HIS A 81 12.84 -4.73 6.87
CA HIS A 81 13.09 -3.55 6.06
C HIS A 81 12.00 -3.44 4.99
N PRO A 82 11.41 -2.25 4.74
CA PRO A 82 10.34 -2.11 3.75
C PRO A 82 10.70 -2.60 2.35
N ASP A 83 11.96 -2.50 1.95
CA ASP A 83 12.45 -3.01 0.65
C ASP A 83 12.33 -4.54 0.57
N ASP A 84 12.71 -5.25 1.64
CA ASP A 84 12.61 -6.72 1.69
C ASP A 84 11.15 -7.16 1.68
N LEU A 85 10.30 -6.46 2.43
CA LEU A 85 8.85 -6.71 2.43
C LEU A 85 8.25 -6.49 1.04
N ALA A 86 8.64 -5.44 0.34
CA ALA A 86 8.15 -5.17 -1.02
C ALA A 86 8.50 -6.30 -2.00
N VAL A 87 9.72 -6.84 -1.91
CA VAL A 87 10.14 -7.98 -2.74
C VAL A 87 9.35 -9.22 -2.40
N GLN A 88 9.15 -9.50 -1.11
CA GLN A 88 8.39 -10.64 -0.63
C GLN A 88 6.94 -10.60 -1.14
N GLU A 89 6.22 -9.51 -0.88
CA GLU A 89 4.81 -9.34 -1.27
C GLU A 89 4.61 -9.45 -2.79
N LEU A 90 5.53 -8.87 -3.58
CA LEU A 90 5.49 -8.98 -5.03
C LEU A 90 5.52 -10.45 -5.48
N VAL A 91 6.43 -11.25 -4.90
CA VAL A 91 6.56 -12.67 -5.25
C VAL A 91 5.37 -13.48 -4.74
N GLU A 92 4.96 -13.28 -3.50
CA GLU A 92 3.88 -14.05 -2.87
C GLU A 92 2.55 -13.87 -3.60
N GLU A 93 2.11 -12.63 -3.82
CA GLU A 93 0.80 -12.37 -4.41
C GLU A 93 0.76 -12.60 -5.93
N THR A 94 1.88 -12.32 -6.64
CA THR A 94 1.87 -12.27 -8.12
C THR A 94 2.77 -13.29 -8.81
N GLY A 95 3.75 -13.85 -8.11
CA GLY A 95 4.81 -14.65 -8.69
C GLY A 95 5.85 -13.84 -9.48
N LEU A 96 5.77 -12.51 -9.48
CA LEU A 96 6.71 -11.67 -10.20
C LEU A 96 7.97 -11.42 -9.35
N ALA A 97 9.14 -11.54 -9.97
CA ALA A 97 10.39 -11.01 -9.45
C ALA A 97 10.77 -9.74 -10.21
N ALA A 98 11.38 -8.76 -9.55
CA ALA A 98 11.79 -7.51 -10.17
C ALA A 98 13.31 -7.40 -10.26
N GLY A 99 13.83 -7.02 -11.44
CA GLY A 99 15.24 -6.65 -11.62
C GLY A 99 15.55 -5.25 -11.09
N SER A 100 14.52 -4.41 -10.89
CA SER A 100 14.66 -3.07 -10.30
C SER A 100 13.45 -2.74 -9.43
N MET A 101 13.72 -2.23 -8.22
CA MET A 101 12.73 -1.77 -7.26
C MET A 101 13.07 -0.33 -6.86
N GLU A 102 12.19 0.63 -7.18
CA GLU A 102 12.39 2.07 -6.94
C GLU A 102 11.36 2.54 -5.90
N LEU A 103 11.81 3.07 -4.76
CA LEU A 103 10.92 3.72 -3.78
C LEU A 103 10.36 5.03 -4.37
N LEU A 104 9.06 5.10 -4.58
CA LEU A 104 8.37 6.31 -5.06
C LEU A 104 8.02 7.27 -3.94
N GLY A 105 7.76 6.76 -2.75
CA GLY A 105 7.42 7.59 -1.59
C GLY A 105 6.77 6.80 -0.47
N THR A 106 6.41 7.54 0.58
CA THR A 106 5.71 7.00 1.77
C THR A 106 4.37 7.70 1.91
N ILE A 107 3.34 6.95 2.29
CA ILE A 107 1.99 7.46 2.52
C ILE A 107 1.52 7.14 3.95
N ASP A 108 0.80 8.05 4.58
CA ASP A 108 0.11 7.80 5.83
C ASP A 108 -1.30 7.25 5.52
N VAL A 109 -1.64 6.07 6.05
CA VAL A 109 -2.85 5.30 5.65
C VAL A 109 -4.04 5.88 6.38
N ALA A 110 -4.36 6.48 7.06
CA ALA A 110 -5.50 7.05 7.81
C ALA A 110 -4.99 7.88 9.00
N PRO A 111 -4.29 9.00 8.71
CA PRO A 111 -3.53 9.74 9.74
C PRO A 111 -4.40 10.32 10.85
N GLY A 112 -5.72 10.36 10.69
CA GLY A 112 -6.67 10.74 11.73
C GLY A 112 -6.95 9.67 12.78
N MET A 113 -6.53 8.41 12.55
CA MET A 113 -6.86 7.31 13.46
C MET A 113 -5.81 6.19 13.51
N SER A 114 -4.85 6.17 12.61
CA SER A 114 -3.85 5.10 12.52
C SER A 114 -2.44 5.65 12.41
N SER A 115 -1.49 4.94 13.01
CA SER A 115 -0.06 5.19 12.88
C SER A 115 0.57 4.50 11.67
N GLN A 116 -0.21 3.71 10.91
CA GLN A 116 0.30 2.90 9.80
C GLN A 116 0.84 3.76 8.67
N ARG A 117 2.02 3.41 8.18
CA ARG A 117 2.65 3.96 6.99
C ARG A 117 2.83 2.91 5.91
N GLY A 118 2.68 3.32 4.66
CA GLY A 118 2.95 2.51 3.50
C GLY A 118 4.14 3.02 2.70
N HIS A 119 5.04 2.13 2.32
CA HIS A 119 6.14 2.42 1.39
C HIS A 119 5.71 1.96 0.01
N VAL A 120 5.71 2.88 -0.96
CA VAL A 120 5.24 2.63 -2.33
C VAL A 120 6.44 2.46 -3.25
N TYR A 121 6.49 1.34 -3.94
CA TYR A 121 7.57 0.97 -4.85
C TYR A 121 7.08 0.81 -6.28
N LEU A 122 7.94 1.15 -7.24
CA LEU A 122 7.80 0.78 -8.64
C LEU A 122 8.73 -0.40 -8.92
N ALA A 123 8.15 -1.52 -9.35
CA ALA A 123 8.88 -2.71 -9.78
C ALA A 123 8.94 -2.76 -11.32
N THR A 124 10.14 -2.93 -11.87
CA THR A 124 10.38 -3.04 -13.32
C THR A 124 11.37 -4.17 -13.63
N GLN A 125 11.58 -4.46 -14.92
CA GLN A 125 12.40 -5.59 -15.37
C GLN A 125 11.86 -6.91 -14.77
N LEU A 126 10.57 -7.12 -14.95
CA LEU A 126 9.81 -8.18 -14.29
C LEU A 126 10.10 -9.55 -14.94
N ILE A 127 10.25 -10.56 -14.10
CA ILE A 127 10.40 -11.96 -14.47
C ILE A 127 9.24 -12.74 -13.86
N GLN A 128 8.47 -13.46 -14.68
CA GLN A 128 7.35 -14.26 -14.20
C GLN A 128 7.85 -15.57 -13.59
N GLY A 129 7.40 -15.85 -12.38
CA GLY A 129 7.50 -17.12 -11.66
C GLY A 129 6.13 -17.60 -11.19
N GLU A 130 6.10 -18.41 -10.14
CA GLU A 130 4.89 -18.93 -9.50
C GLU A 130 4.56 -18.10 -8.26
N ALA A 131 3.28 -17.73 -8.10
CA ALA A 131 2.80 -17.06 -6.90
C ALA A 131 2.81 -18.03 -5.69
N GLN A 132 3.11 -17.52 -4.51
CA GLN A 132 3.20 -18.28 -3.26
C GLN A 132 2.20 -17.71 -2.23
N ARG A 133 0.94 -17.62 -2.64
CA ARG A 133 -0.13 -16.99 -1.87
C ARG A 133 -0.39 -17.70 -0.55
N GLU A 134 -0.73 -16.91 0.47
CA GLU A 134 -1.26 -17.44 1.72
C GLU A 134 -2.65 -18.09 1.52
N ASP A 135 -3.07 -18.94 2.47
CA ASP A 135 -4.40 -19.58 2.42
C ASP A 135 -5.54 -18.55 2.39
N SER A 136 -5.36 -17.41 3.02
CA SER A 136 -6.31 -16.28 3.02
C SER A 136 -6.45 -15.59 1.67
N GLU A 137 -5.50 -15.81 0.75
CA GLU A 137 -5.40 -15.20 -0.58
C GLU A 137 -5.66 -16.22 -1.71
N ALA A 138 -6.07 -17.45 -1.37
CA ALA A 138 -6.24 -18.54 -2.32
C ALA A 138 -7.23 -18.22 -3.44
N ASP A 139 -8.21 -17.33 -3.22
CA ASP A 139 -9.20 -16.89 -4.21
C ASP A 139 -8.82 -15.58 -4.93
N MET A 140 -7.62 -15.05 -4.65
CA MET A 140 -7.08 -13.83 -5.29
C MET A 140 -6.93 -14.04 -6.79
N ARG A 141 -7.33 -13.07 -7.58
CA ARG A 141 -7.12 -13.01 -9.03
C ARG A 141 -6.04 -11.99 -9.33
N ALA A 142 -5.37 -12.16 -10.46
CA ALA A 142 -4.33 -11.25 -10.91
C ALA A 142 -4.51 -10.94 -12.40
N GLY A 143 -4.09 -9.77 -12.83
CA GLY A 143 -4.21 -9.34 -14.21
C GLY A 143 -3.34 -8.16 -14.58
N TRP A 144 -3.13 -8.02 -15.90
CA TRP A 144 -2.39 -6.92 -16.50
C TRP A 144 -3.37 -5.93 -17.12
N PHE A 145 -3.18 -4.64 -16.81
CA PHE A 145 -4.02 -3.56 -17.30
C PHE A 145 -3.15 -2.45 -17.90
N THR A 146 -3.59 -1.91 -19.01
CA THR A 146 -3.00 -0.67 -19.52
C THR A 146 -3.33 0.49 -18.57
N PRO A 147 -2.54 1.59 -18.57
CA PRO A 147 -2.88 2.77 -17.79
C PRO A 147 -4.29 3.30 -18.08
N ALA A 148 -4.74 3.25 -19.34
CA ALA A 148 -6.07 3.70 -19.73
C ALA A 148 -7.19 2.80 -19.15
N GLU A 149 -7.00 1.47 -19.14
CA GLU A 149 -7.94 0.53 -18.51
C GLU A 149 -7.98 0.76 -16.99
N PHE A 150 -6.82 0.94 -16.36
CA PHE A 150 -6.73 1.24 -14.93
C PHE A 150 -7.46 2.55 -14.57
N GLU A 151 -7.27 3.61 -15.35
CA GLU A 151 -7.97 4.89 -15.15
C GLU A 151 -9.49 4.76 -15.37
N ALA A 152 -9.92 3.96 -16.33
CA ALA A 152 -11.34 3.64 -16.52
C ALA A 152 -11.92 2.90 -15.30
N MET A 153 -11.21 1.88 -14.77
CA MET A 153 -11.60 1.15 -13.56
C MET A 153 -11.72 2.06 -12.32
N ILE A 154 -10.90 3.12 -12.21
CA ILE A 154 -11.07 4.15 -11.17
C ILE A 154 -12.38 4.91 -11.40
N GLY A 155 -12.63 5.37 -12.62
CA GLY A 155 -13.86 6.11 -12.97
C GLY A 155 -15.15 5.30 -12.72
N GLU A 156 -15.08 3.99 -12.86
CA GLU A 156 -16.19 3.06 -12.62
C GLU A 156 -16.31 2.61 -11.16
N GLY A 157 -15.37 2.98 -10.29
CA GLY A 157 -15.34 2.56 -8.88
C GLY A 157 -14.94 1.11 -8.64
N VAL A 158 -14.38 0.45 -9.64
CA VAL A 158 -13.81 -0.91 -9.55
C VAL A 158 -12.49 -0.88 -8.78
N VAL A 159 -11.64 0.11 -9.07
CA VAL A 159 -10.48 0.47 -8.28
C VAL A 159 -10.89 1.62 -7.35
N ALA A 160 -11.04 1.33 -6.07
CA ALA A 160 -11.49 2.29 -5.06
C ALA A 160 -10.63 2.29 -3.79
N ASP A 161 -9.57 1.47 -3.75
CA ASP A 161 -8.63 1.46 -2.65
C ASP A 161 -7.79 2.75 -2.64
N ALA A 162 -7.87 3.48 -1.52
CA ALA A 162 -7.19 4.77 -1.38
C ALA A 162 -5.65 4.67 -1.51
N GLN A 163 -5.08 3.56 -1.09
CA GLN A 163 -3.63 3.33 -1.12
C GLN A 163 -3.17 3.10 -2.56
N THR A 164 -3.92 2.30 -3.33
CA THR A 164 -3.71 2.08 -4.76
C THR A 164 -3.82 3.39 -5.55
N LEU A 165 -4.82 4.22 -5.25
CA LEU A 165 -4.98 5.53 -5.90
C LEU A 165 -3.81 6.48 -5.57
N ALA A 166 -3.38 6.52 -4.31
CA ALA A 166 -2.24 7.33 -3.89
C ALA A 166 -0.93 6.86 -4.54
N ALA A 167 -0.73 5.54 -4.62
CA ALA A 167 0.43 4.93 -5.28
C ALA A 167 0.47 5.30 -6.77
N TYR A 168 -0.66 5.23 -7.46
CA TYR A 168 -0.74 5.65 -8.87
C TYR A 168 -0.44 7.14 -9.05
N ALA A 169 -0.88 7.99 -8.14
CA ALA A 169 -0.54 9.42 -8.17
C ALA A 169 0.98 9.64 -8.05
N LEU A 170 1.68 8.90 -7.18
CA LEU A 170 3.15 8.96 -7.06
C LEU A 170 3.82 8.50 -8.36
N LEU A 171 3.35 7.40 -8.98
CA LEU A 171 3.85 6.94 -10.27
C LEU A 171 3.71 8.01 -11.35
N MET A 172 2.55 8.65 -11.46
CA MET A 172 2.28 9.71 -12.43
C MET A 172 3.20 10.93 -12.24
N LEU A 173 3.49 11.32 -10.99
CA LEU A 173 4.40 12.41 -10.66
C LEU A 173 5.84 12.07 -11.05
N ARG A 174 6.29 10.87 -10.74
CA ARG A 174 7.59 10.34 -11.11
C ARG A 174 7.77 10.33 -12.64
N ASP A 175 6.80 9.82 -13.39
CA ASP A 175 6.88 9.74 -14.85
C ASP A 175 6.88 11.13 -15.51
N ARG A 176 6.13 12.10 -14.96
CA ARG A 176 6.21 13.50 -15.40
C ARG A 176 7.60 14.10 -15.18
N ALA A 177 8.22 13.84 -14.04
CA ALA A 177 9.57 14.33 -13.74
C ALA A 177 10.62 13.78 -14.72
N VAL A 178 10.57 12.47 -15.00
CA VAL A 178 11.47 11.81 -15.95
C VAL A 178 11.27 12.35 -17.38
N ASN A 179 10.03 12.53 -17.81
CA ASN A 179 9.72 13.02 -19.16
C ASN A 179 10.01 14.54 -19.31
N GLY A 180 9.82 15.32 -18.25
CA GLY A 180 10.14 16.75 -18.20
C GLY A 180 11.65 17.03 -18.31
N GLY A 181 12.47 16.23 -17.64
CA GLY A 181 13.94 16.31 -17.70
C GLY A 181 14.52 16.03 -19.10
N ARG A 182 13.88 15.16 -19.88
CA ARG A 182 14.29 14.85 -21.27
C ARG A 182 14.01 15.96 -22.27
N ARG A 183 13.07 16.87 -22.01
CA ARG A 183 12.72 18.01 -22.90
C ARG A 183 13.60 19.24 -22.67
N GLY A 184 14.34 19.30 -21.57
CA GLY A 184 15.23 20.44 -21.25
C GLY A 184 16.68 20.29 -21.69
N SER A 185 17.04 19.16 -22.29
CA SER A 185 18.41 18.83 -22.72
C SER A 185 18.56 18.68 -24.23
N ALA A 186 17.63 19.22 -25.01
CA ALA A 186 17.67 19.24 -26.50
C ALA A 186 17.89 20.67 -27.02
#